data_be58a576f39f6abd8114bc25d8fc6c73
#
_entry.id   be58a576f39f6abd8114bc25d8fc6c73
#
_cell.length_a   1.000
_cell.length_b   1.000
_cell.length_c   1.000
_cell.angle_alpha   90.00
_cell.angle_beta   90.00
_cell.angle_gamma   90.00
#
_symmetry.space_group_name_H-M   'P 1'
#
loop_
_entity.id
_entity.type
_entity.pdbx_description
1 polymer ?
#
loop_
_entity_poly.entity_id
_entity_poly.type
_entity_poly.pdbx_seq_one_letter_code
_entity_poly.pdbx_strand_id
1 'polypeptide(L)'
;AGVRTIVGSPGTIHSVPHWVKGARGTWEDLNLSLLRFRDIAIEVAEDEEAGFADVYWPMLTIGHRQRALHGEAFKLEGADGVHPGWAGHMVMATAFLDAMGLDGDLGTIEAEFTPSGMNVSSRDGQRALRVRDGQVLPPGLMRVIHDRIPFAVEPGDVRSDATMAAGAAITDFHARFNRLTLRVTGLKGSVGRVTWGGKSKDFTAAALASGVNLAAEFPGNPTLASFAAIWKAVGEKQAYETKQIKTLLHSKEAKADMEKVVRESQVEFDRLDAALRSA
;
A
#
# COMPACT_ATOMS: atom_id res chain seq x y z
N ALA A 1 -12.12 21.13 -14.82
CA ALA A 1 -11.98 19.74 -15.23
C ALA A 1 -12.27 18.71 -14.12
N GLY A 2 -12.64 19.08 -12.90
CA GLY A 2 -13.07 18.16 -11.84
C GLY A 2 -11.98 17.24 -11.25
N VAL A 3 -10.72 17.60 -11.41
CA VAL A 3 -9.61 16.86 -10.77
C VAL A 3 -9.46 17.33 -9.33
N ARG A 4 -9.55 16.42 -8.38
CA ARG A 4 -9.27 16.69 -6.96
C ARG A 4 -7.76 16.80 -6.76
N THR A 5 -7.30 17.91 -6.20
CA THR A 5 -5.90 18.12 -5.83
C THR A 5 -5.69 17.84 -4.35
N ILE A 6 -4.57 17.22 -4.01
CA ILE A 6 -4.15 16.98 -2.61
C ILE A 6 -2.71 17.46 -2.47
N VAL A 7 -2.47 18.38 -1.56
CA VAL A 7 -1.15 18.87 -1.19
C VAL A 7 -0.59 17.97 -0.08
N GLY A 8 0.61 17.43 -0.26
CA GLY A 8 1.29 16.64 0.77
C GLY A 8 2.31 17.47 1.51
N SER A 9 2.42 17.30 2.83
CA SER A 9 3.57 17.81 3.57
C SER A 9 4.85 17.02 3.21
N PRO A 10 6.06 17.56 3.44
CA PRO A 10 7.28 16.76 3.39
C PRO A 10 7.25 15.66 4.46
N GLY A 11 8.07 14.62 4.28
CA GLY A 11 8.40 13.68 5.34
C GLY A 11 9.46 14.24 6.28
N THR A 12 9.88 13.42 7.27
CA THR A 12 11.02 13.73 8.16
C THR A 12 12.33 13.19 7.60
N ILE A 13 13.45 13.65 8.15
CA ILE A 13 14.78 13.10 7.91
C ILE A 13 15.39 12.63 9.24
N HIS A 14 16.37 11.72 9.16
CA HIS A 14 17.09 11.19 10.33
C HIS A 14 18.62 11.28 10.16
N SER A 15 19.09 11.94 9.11
CA SER A 15 20.48 12.33 8.93
C SER A 15 20.57 13.54 8.00
N VAL A 16 21.67 14.30 8.09
CA VAL A 16 21.95 15.35 7.13
C VAL A 16 22.45 14.71 5.84
N PRO A 17 21.78 14.89 4.69
CA PRO A 17 22.20 14.27 3.45
C PRO A 17 23.58 14.73 3.02
N HIS A 18 24.49 13.82 2.74
CA HIS A 18 25.87 14.12 2.35
C HIS A 18 26.00 14.92 1.04
N TRP A 19 24.99 14.90 0.21
CA TRP A 19 24.94 15.67 -1.05
C TRP A 19 24.43 17.10 -0.89
N VAL A 20 23.88 17.46 0.28
CA VAL A 20 23.42 18.81 0.58
C VAL A 20 24.59 19.62 1.14
N LYS A 21 25.37 20.21 0.23
CA LYS A 21 26.63 20.91 0.58
C LYS A 21 26.44 22.21 1.37
N GLY A 22 25.25 22.75 1.46
CA GLY A 22 24.94 24.01 2.15
C GLY A 22 24.16 23.84 3.45
N ALA A 23 23.85 22.60 3.85
CA ALA A 23 23.11 22.34 5.07
C ALA A 23 23.94 22.79 6.28
N ARG A 24 23.34 23.66 7.09
CA ARG A 24 23.91 24.10 8.40
C ARG A 24 22.99 23.56 9.49
N GLY A 25 23.58 23.13 10.60
CA GLY A 25 22.86 22.60 11.73
C GLY A 25 22.74 21.06 11.69
N THR A 26 21.93 20.54 12.58
CA THR A 26 21.68 19.11 12.75
C THR A 26 20.51 18.64 11.89
N TRP A 27 20.26 17.34 11.84
CA TRP A 27 19.06 16.82 11.16
C TRP A 27 17.77 17.26 11.89
N GLU A 28 17.83 17.52 13.19
CA GLU A 28 16.72 18.08 13.97
C GLU A 28 16.39 19.51 13.50
N ASP A 29 17.43 20.37 13.30
CA ASP A 29 17.21 21.72 12.76
C ASP A 29 16.59 21.69 11.37
N LEU A 30 16.99 20.73 10.54
CA LEU A 30 16.38 20.54 9.22
C LEU A 30 14.92 20.07 9.33
N ASN A 31 14.60 19.21 10.30
CA ASN A 31 13.21 18.82 10.56
C ASN A 31 12.34 20.00 11.00
N LEU A 32 12.87 20.97 11.75
CA LEU A 32 12.15 22.22 12.05
C LEU A 32 11.85 23.02 10.76
N SER A 33 12.79 23.03 9.82
CA SER A 33 12.56 23.64 8.51
C SER A 33 11.50 22.89 7.69
N LEU A 34 11.51 21.55 7.72
CA LEU A 34 10.50 20.71 7.08
C LEU A 34 9.12 20.88 7.74
N LEU A 35 9.08 21.08 9.06
CA LEU A 35 7.84 21.44 9.77
C LEU A 35 7.28 22.78 9.22
N ARG A 36 8.13 23.77 8.99
CA ARG A 36 7.67 25.03 8.39
C ARG A 36 7.13 24.84 6.98
N PHE A 37 7.74 23.98 6.17
CA PHE A 37 7.17 23.63 4.85
C PHE A 37 5.82 22.91 4.97
N ARG A 38 5.62 22.09 6.01
CA ARG A 38 4.30 21.51 6.30
C ARG A 38 3.26 22.61 6.57
N ASP A 39 3.59 23.61 7.40
CA ASP A 39 2.68 24.71 7.70
C ASP A 39 2.31 25.50 6.42
N ILE A 40 3.30 25.78 5.57
CA ILE A 40 3.08 26.40 4.26
C ILE A 40 2.17 25.52 3.38
N ALA A 41 2.36 24.20 3.39
CA ALA A 41 1.52 23.30 2.61
C ALA A 41 0.06 23.29 3.10
N ILE A 42 -0.20 23.50 4.39
CA ILE A 42 -1.55 23.68 4.93
C ILE A 42 -2.14 25.00 4.42
N GLU A 43 -1.40 26.11 4.56
CA GLU A 43 -1.81 27.43 4.06
C GLU A 43 -2.19 27.37 2.56
N VAL A 44 -1.34 26.73 1.74
CA VAL A 44 -1.60 26.56 0.30
C VAL A 44 -2.82 25.67 0.04
N ALA A 45 -2.99 24.58 0.80
CA ALA A 45 -4.15 23.71 0.62
C ALA A 45 -5.46 24.43 0.97
N GLU A 46 -5.47 25.29 1.99
CA GLU A 46 -6.61 26.11 2.38
C GLU A 46 -6.90 27.17 1.33
N ASP A 47 -5.90 27.91 0.87
CA ASP A 47 -6.04 28.98 -0.14
C ASP A 47 -6.54 28.45 -1.49
N GLU A 48 -6.13 27.27 -1.89
CA GLU A 48 -6.48 26.64 -3.18
C GLU A 48 -7.66 25.64 -3.09
N GLU A 49 -8.35 25.58 -1.95
CA GLU A 49 -9.44 24.62 -1.69
C GLU A 49 -9.05 23.17 -2.01
N ALA A 50 -7.78 22.80 -1.76
CA ALA A 50 -7.24 21.48 -1.98
C ALA A 50 -7.31 20.60 -0.72
N GLY A 51 -7.23 19.29 -0.88
CA GLY A 51 -7.03 18.38 0.23
C GLY A 51 -5.61 18.50 0.79
N PHE A 52 -5.42 18.13 2.06
CA PHE A 52 -4.10 18.10 2.68
C PHE A 52 -3.76 16.69 3.20
N ALA A 53 -2.58 16.18 2.85
CA ALA A 53 -2.03 14.91 3.36
C ALA A 53 -0.87 15.20 4.31
N ASP A 54 -1.08 14.97 5.61
CA ASP A 54 -0.06 15.16 6.63
C ASP A 54 0.88 13.94 6.67
N VAL A 55 2.00 14.03 6.02
CA VAL A 55 3.06 13.02 6.03
C VAL A 55 4.01 13.24 7.21
N TYR A 56 4.28 14.52 7.55
CA TYR A 56 5.30 14.92 8.52
C TYR A 56 5.05 14.34 9.92
N TRP A 57 3.88 14.62 10.50
CA TRP A 57 3.57 14.19 11.88
C TRP A 57 3.52 12.67 12.04
N PRO A 58 2.88 11.90 11.18
CA PRO A 58 2.95 10.44 11.25
C PRO A 58 4.39 9.91 11.15
N MET A 59 5.21 10.41 10.23
CA MET A 59 6.61 9.98 10.14
C MET A 59 7.38 10.31 11.41
N LEU A 60 7.24 11.51 11.96
CA LEU A 60 7.92 11.92 13.19
C LEU A 60 7.50 11.06 14.38
N THR A 61 6.20 10.96 14.63
CA THR A 61 5.67 10.31 15.84
C THR A 61 5.79 8.81 15.81
N ILE A 62 5.47 8.17 14.67
CA ILE A 62 5.64 6.73 14.49
C ILE A 62 7.13 6.39 14.51
N GLY A 63 7.97 7.14 13.78
CA GLY A 63 9.41 6.92 13.74
C GLY A 63 10.04 6.97 15.14
N HIS A 64 9.70 7.98 15.93
CA HIS A 64 10.16 8.08 17.31
C HIS A 64 9.73 6.86 18.16
N ARG A 65 8.46 6.49 18.09
CA ARG A 65 7.92 5.33 18.82
C ARG A 65 8.58 4.03 18.40
N GLN A 66 8.81 3.82 17.11
CA GLN A 66 9.41 2.58 16.61
C GLN A 66 10.89 2.49 16.97
N ARG A 67 11.65 3.60 16.96
CA ARG A 67 13.03 3.60 17.46
C ARG A 67 13.10 3.30 18.95
N ALA A 68 12.18 3.83 19.74
CA ALA A 68 12.11 3.50 21.17
C ALA A 68 11.83 1.98 21.42
N LEU A 69 11.09 1.32 20.54
CA LEU A 69 10.76 -0.10 20.67
C LEU A 69 11.82 -1.04 20.06
N HIS A 70 12.43 -0.67 18.95
CA HIS A 70 13.28 -1.55 18.14
C HIS A 70 14.74 -1.06 18.02
N GLY A 71 15.05 0.10 18.59
CA GLY A 71 16.38 0.72 18.54
C GLY A 71 16.57 1.67 17.36
N GLU A 72 17.69 2.39 17.38
CA GLU A 72 18.03 3.45 16.42
C GLU A 72 18.22 2.95 14.97
N ALA A 73 18.32 1.63 14.78
CA ALA A 73 18.40 1.04 13.45
C ALA A 73 17.06 1.07 12.69
N PHE A 74 15.94 1.23 13.41
CA PHE A 74 14.62 1.37 12.77
C PHE A 74 14.43 2.80 12.27
N LYS A 75 14.51 3.00 10.96
CA LYS A 75 14.46 4.33 10.32
C LYS A 75 13.37 4.39 9.26
N LEU A 76 12.28 5.08 9.53
CA LEU A 76 11.25 5.34 8.51
C LEU A 76 11.81 6.09 7.32
N GLU A 77 12.82 6.92 7.56
CA GLU A 77 13.54 7.73 6.60
C GLU A 77 14.55 6.93 5.75
N GLY A 78 14.62 5.60 5.98
CA GLY A 78 15.49 4.68 5.27
C GLY A 78 16.95 4.70 5.73
N ALA A 79 17.78 3.89 5.07
CA ALA A 79 19.16 3.64 5.48
C ALA A 79 20.05 4.90 5.44
N ASP A 80 19.81 5.79 4.50
CA ASP A 80 20.52 7.08 4.38
C ASP A 80 19.88 8.20 5.20
N GLY A 81 18.76 7.92 5.86
CA GLY A 81 18.02 8.84 6.71
C GLY A 81 17.19 9.88 5.94
N VAL A 82 16.94 9.68 4.64
CA VAL A 82 16.21 10.62 3.78
C VAL A 82 15.26 9.93 2.80
N HIS A 83 15.64 8.77 2.28
CA HIS A 83 14.86 8.03 1.30
C HIS A 83 14.15 6.85 1.98
N PRO A 84 12.84 6.96 2.26
CA PRO A 84 12.09 5.93 2.97
C PRO A 84 12.21 4.54 2.33
N GLY A 85 12.29 3.51 3.20
CA GLY A 85 12.06 2.14 2.82
C GLY A 85 10.55 1.79 2.83
N TRP A 86 10.23 0.50 2.87
CA TRP A 86 8.84 0.05 2.86
C TRP A 86 7.99 0.64 4.00
N ALA A 87 8.51 0.60 5.23
CA ALA A 87 7.76 1.10 6.39
C ALA A 87 7.46 2.59 6.26
N GLY A 88 8.45 3.40 5.86
CA GLY A 88 8.26 4.83 5.65
C GLY A 88 7.30 5.14 4.49
N HIS A 89 7.40 4.43 3.36
CA HIS A 89 6.46 4.60 2.26
C HIS A 89 5.02 4.22 2.64
N MET A 90 4.83 3.20 3.49
CA MET A 90 3.50 2.84 4.00
C MET A 90 2.92 3.95 4.89
N VAL A 91 3.74 4.60 5.73
CA VAL A 91 3.30 5.78 6.50
C VAL A 91 2.89 6.92 5.58
N MET A 92 3.69 7.21 4.55
CA MET A 92 3.35 8.24 3.55
C MET A 92 2.06 7.89 2.81
N ALA A 93 1.93 6.65 2.33
CA ALA A 93 0.75 6.19 1.60
C ALA A 93 -0.53 6.34 2.44
N THR A 94 -0.49 5.96 3.73
CA THR A 94 -1.66 6.09 4.61
C THR A 94 -2.09 7.54 4.82
N ALA A 95 -1.16 8.49 4.87
CA ALA A 95 -1.49 9.92 4.95
C ALA A 95 -2.27 10.40 3.70
N PHE A 96 -1.89 9.93 2.51
CA PHE A 96 -2.62 10.25 1.28
C PHE A 96 -3.96 9.52 1.20
N LEU A 97 -4.05 8.25 1.62
CA LEU A 97 -5.31 7.51 1.65
C LEU A 97 -6.33 8.16 2.59
N ASP A 98 -5.88 8.66 3.76
CA ASP A 98 -6.71 9.47 4.67
C ASP A 98 -7.21 10.76 4.00
N ALA A 99 -6.30 11.50 3.37
CA ALA A 99 -6.66 12.73 2.68
C ALA A 99 -7.62 12.51 1.50
N MET A 100 -7.57 11.33 0.87
CA MET A 100 -8.54 10.92 -0.15
C MET A 100 -9.91 10.57 0.43
N GLY A 101 -10.01 10.36 1.74
CA GLY A 101 -11.23 9.92 2.41
C GLY A 101 -11.59 8.46 2.12
N LEU A 102 -10.58 7.61 1.89
CA LEU A 102 -10.79 6.18 1.64
C LEU A 102 -10.97 5.46 2.98
N ASP A 103 -12.05 4.71 3.10
CA ASP A 103 -12.37 3.94 4.31
C ASP A 103 -11.77 2.53 4.33
N GLY A 104 -11.24 2.09 3.17
CA GLY A 104 -10.61 0.78 3.02
C GLY A 104 -11.53 -0.42 3.15
N ASP A 105 -12.84 -0.22 3.11
CA ASP A 105 -13.80 -1.31 3.05
C ASP A 105 -13.85 -1.92 1.64
N LEU A 106 -13.39 -3.16 1.53
CA LEU A 106 -13.38 -3.92 0.29
C LEU A 106 -14.63 -4.79 0.14
N GLY A 107 -15.47 -4.84 1.17
CA GLY A 107 -16.71 -5.61 1.22
C GLY A 107 -16.69 -6.75 2.23
N THR A 108 -17.88 -7.33 2.41
CA THR A 108 -18.09 -8.46 3.31
C THR A 108 -18.64 -9.67 2.54
N ILE A 109 -17.98 -10.79 2.69
CA ILE A 109 -18.43 -12.10 2.23
C ILE A 109 -19.21 -12.73 3.38
N GLU A 110 -20.50 -13.01 3.19
CA GLU A 110 -21.34 -13.69 4.17
C GLU A 110 -21.63 -15.12 3.72
N ALA A 111 -21.37 -16.06 4.60
CA ALA A 111 -21.71 -17.48 4.40
C ALA A 111 -22.57 -17.96 5.57
N GLU A 112 -23.73 -18.53 5.27
CA GLU A 112 -24.63 -19.09 6.26
C GLU A 112 -24.81 -20.59 6.02
N PHE A 113 -24.44 -21.39 7.00
CA PHE A 113 -24.72 -22.83 6.97
C PHE A 113 -26.16 -23.08 7.42
N THR A 114 -26.95 -23.69 6.55
CA THR A 114 -28.33 -24.09 6.80
C THR A 114 -28.47 -25.61 6.74
N PRO A 115 -29.59 -26.20 7.20
CA PRO A 115 -29.86 -27.63 7.05
C PRO A 115 -29.85 -28.12 5.59
N SER A 116 -30.18 -27.25 4.64
CA SER A 116 -30.27 -27.54 3.20
C SER A 116 -28.96 -27.25 2.44
N GLY A 117 -27.94 -26.66 3.09
CA GLY A 117 -26.68 -26.31 2.43
C GLY A 117 -26.07 -25.01 2.95
N MET A 118 -25.30 -24.35 2.11
CA MET A 118 -24.64 -23.09 2.45
C MET A 118 -25.14 -21.98 1.51
N ASN A 119 -25.64 -20.90 2.08
CA ASN A 119 -25.98 -19.67 1.37
C ASN A 119 -24.79 -18.73 1.40
N VAL A 120 -24.49 -18.08 0.27
CA VAL A 120 -23.40 -17.10 0.18
C VAL A 120 -23.94 -15.81 -0.40
N SER A 121 -23.62 -14.69 0.23
CA SER A 121 -23.96 -13.36 -0.22
C SER A 121 -22.82 -12.38 0.00
N SER A 122 -22.92 -11.21 -0.59
CA SER A 122 -22.00 -10.09 -0.35
C SER A 122 -22.77 -8.85 0.03
N ARG A 123 -22.26 -8.11 0.99
CA ARG A 123 -22.79 -6.83 1.44
C ARG A 123 -21.85 -5.68 1.09
N ASP A 124 -21.61 -5.43 -0.15
CA ASP A 124 -20.91 -4.20 -0.52
C ASP A 124 -21.78 -3.22 -1.31
N GLY A 125 -23.09 -3.45 -1.32
CA GLY A 125 -24.09 -2.53 -1.86
C GLY A 125 -24.01 -2.25 -3.36
N GLN A 126 -22.98 -2.68 -4.08
CA GLN A 126 -22.82 -2.30 -5.49
C GLN A 126 -22.37 -3.40 -6.47
N ARG A 127 -21.82 -4.55 -6.04
CA ARG A 127 -21.37 -5.58 -6.98
C ARG A 127 -21.61 -6.99 -6.45
N ALA A 128 -22.41 -7.73 -7.16
CA ALA A 128 -22.76 -9.09 -6.82
C ALA A 128 -21.56 -10.02 -6.77
N LEU A 129 -21.42 -10.76 -5.66
CA LEU A 129 -20.63 -11.98 -5.63
C LEU A 129 -21.11 -12.93 -6.72
N ARG A 130 -20.24 -13.26 -7.67
CA ARG A 130 -20.53 -14.30 -8.65
C ARG A 130 -19.96 -15.61 -8.15
N VAL A 131 -20.81 -16.49 -7.66
CA VAL A 131 -20.49 -17.91 -7.61
C VAL A 131 -20.49 -18.38 -9.07
N ARG A 132 -19.38 -18.90 -9.56
CA ARG A 132 -19.33 -19.43 -10.92
C ARG A 132 -20.20 -20.69 -10.97
N ASP A 133 -21.31 -20.62 -11.70
CA ASP A 133 -22.19 -21.74 -11.99
C ASP A 133 -21.43 -22.87 -12.70
N GLY A 134 -21.73 -24.09 -12.31
CA GLY A 134 -21.35 -25.30 -13.03
C GLY A 134 -20.24 -26.16 -12.42
N GLN A 135 -19.58 -25.74 -11.33
CA GLN A 135 -18.73 -26.67 -10.58
C GLN A 135 -19.44 -27.11 -9.30
N VAL A 136 -19.73 -28.39 -9.18
CA VAL A 136 -20.15 -29.00 -7.93
C VAL A 136 -18.95 -28.97 -6.99
N LEU A 137 -18.96 -28.01 -6.06
CA LEU A 137 -17.95 -27.93 -5.02
C LEU A 137 -18.33 -28.88 -3.87
N PRO A 138 -17.35 -29.53 -3.22
CA PRO A 138 -17.62 -30.32 -2.02
C PRO A 138 -18.38 -29.50 -0.97
N PRO A 139 -19.23 -30.13 -0.12
CA PRO A 139 -19.92 -29.43 0.95
C PRO A 139 -18.96 -28.59 1.80
N GLY A 140 -19.25 -27.31 1.98
CA GLY A 140 -18.40 -26.36 2.73
C GLY A 140 -17.26 -25.71 1.94
N LEU A 141 -17.08 -26.02 0.65
CA LEU A 141 -16.17 -25.30 -0.21
C LEU A 141 -16.94 -24.20 -0.98
N MET A 142 -16.40 -23.00 -0.94
CA MET A 142 -16.97 -21.82 -1.57
C MET A 142 -15.94 -21.21 -2.54
N ARG A 143 -16.36 -20.92 -3.77
CA ARG A 143 -15.58 -20.10 -4.71
C ARG A 143 -16.23 -18.73 -4.82
N VAL A 144 -15.53 -17.71 -4.38
CA VAL A 144 -15.97 -16.32 -4.46
C VAL A 144 -15.09 -15.58 -5.48
N ILE A 145 -15.74 -14.86 -6.39
CA ILE A 145 -15.09 -13.90 -7.26
C ILE A 145 -15.46 -12.52 -6.73
N HIS A 146 -14.46 -11.77 -6.32
CA HIS A 146 -14.61 -10.42 -5.78
C HIS A 146 -13.88 -9.42 -6.70
N ASP A 147 -14.54 -8.31 -7.03
CA ASP A 147 -13.99 -7.28 -7.92
C ASP A 147 -12.95 -6.39 -7.23
N ARG A 148 -12.99 -6.34 -5.89
CA ARG A 148 -12.01 -5.62 -5.08
C ARG A 148 -11.04 -6.62 -4.47
N ILE A 149 -9.77 -6.43 -4.77
CA ILE A 149 -8.71 -7.33 -4.32
C ILE A 149 -7.98 -6.65 -3.17
N PRO A 150 -7.83 -7.30 -2.00
CA PRO A 150 -7.01 -6.77 -0.92
C PRO A 150 -5.57 -6.56 -1.38
N PHE A 151 -4.98 -5.46 -0.95
CA PHE A 151 -3.56 -5.23 -1.14
C PHE A 151 -2.76 -6.38 -0.51
N ALA A 152 -1.86 -6.98 -1.29
CA ALA A 152 -1.04 -8.09 -0.84
C ALA A 152 0.16 -7.55 -0.07
N VAL A 153 0.14 -7.66 1.25
CA VAL A 153 1.28 -7.34 2.10
C VAL A 153 2.22 -8.52 2.11
N GLU A 154 3.45 -8.32 1.63
CA GLU A 154 4.47 -9.36 1.67
C GLU A 154 4.83 -9.69 3.12
N PRO A 155 4.82 -10.96 3.52
CA PRO A 155 5.24 -11.37 4.85
C PRO A 155 6.70 -10.99 5.13
N GLY A 156 6.98 -10.50 6.34
CA GLY A 156 8.32 -10.08 6.72
C GLY A 156 8.46 -9.81 8.22
N ASP A 157 9.65 -9.47 8.67
CA ASP A 157 9.89 -9.11 10.07
C ASP A 157 9.31 -7.73 10.36
N VAL A 158 8.30 -7.67 11.21
CA VAL A 158 7.65 -6.42 11.63
C VAL A 158 8.57 -5.48 12.44
N ARG A 159 9.74 -5.96 12.85
CA ARG A 159 10.75 -5.15 13.55
C ARG A 159 11.77 -4.53 12.60
N SER A 160 11.64 -4.77 11.29
CA SER A 160 12.52 -4.21 10.27
C SER A 160 11.77 -3.19 9.42
N ASP A 161 12.25 -1.95 9.42
CA ASP A 161 11.74 -0.85 8.59
C ASP A 161 11.82 -1.12 7.07
N ALA A 162 12.64 -2.09 6.68
CA ALA A 162 12.80 -2.50 5.29
C ALA A 162 11.68 -3.41 4.77
N THR A 163 10.72 -3.83 5.62
CA THR A 163 9.66 -4.76 5.22
C THR A 163 8.31 -4.09 5.04
N MET A 164 7.53 -4.58 4.09
CA MET A 164 6.14 -4.16 3.89
C MET A 164 5.28 -4.54 5.11
N ALA A 165 5.55 -5.69 5.73
CA ALA A 165 4.87 -6.16 6.93
C ALA A 165 5.01 -5.20 8.11
N ALA A 166 6.21 -4.63 8.32
CA ALA A 166 6.41 -3.60 9.34
C ALA A 166 5.58 -2.35 9.04
N GLY A 167 5.61 -1.87 7.80
CA GLY A 167 4.80 -0.72 7.37
C GLY A 167 3.31 -0.94 7.62
N ALA A 168 2.79 -2.10 7.26
CA ALA A 168 1.38 -2.44 7.47
C ALA A 168 1.02 -2.51 8.97
N ALA A 169 1.92 -3.05 9.80
CA ALA A 169 1.69 -3.16 11.24
C ALA A 169 1.69 -1.79 11.94
N ILE A 170 2.68 -0.93 11.66
CA ILE A 170 2.82 0.37 12.35
C ILE A 170 1.77 1.40 11.94
N THR A 171 1.09 1.20 10.80
CA THR A 171 0.03 2.06 10.29
C THR A 171 -1.37 1.51 10.50
N ASP A 172 -1.51 0.34 11.12
CA ASP A 172 -2.77 -0.40 11.21
C ASP A 172 -3.45 -0.57 9.84
N PHE A 173 -2.62 -0.76 8.78
CA PHE A 173 -3.06 -0.70 7.38
C PHE A 173 -4.22 -1.64 7.08
N HIS A 174 -4.16 -2.89 7.56
CA HIS A 174 -5.24 -3.85 7.32
C HIS A 174 -6.55 -3.44 7.99
N ALA A 175 -6.50 -2.84 9.17
CA ALA A 175 -7.70 -2.38 9.87
C ALA A 175 -8.28 -1.11 9.25
N ARG A 176 -7.43 -0.24 8.69
CA ARG A 176 -7.84 1.05 8.16
C ARG A 176 -8.19 1.01 6.68
N PHE A 177 -7.34 0.37 5.86
CA PHE A 177 -7.40 0.51 4.39
C PHE A 177 -7.50 -0.80 3.63
N ASN A 178 -7.57 -1.95 4.31
CA ASN A 178 -7.46 -3.24 3.63
C ASN A 178 -8.37 -4.29 4.27
N ARG A 179 -9.69 -3.99 4.31
CA ARG A 179 -10.68 -4.85 4.96
C ARG A 179 -11.49 -5.64 3.94
N LEU A 180 -11.19 -6.92 3.79
CA LEU A 180 -12.07 -7.90 3.16
C LEU A 180 -12.58 -8.83 4.25
N THR A 181 -13.82 -8.62 4.67
CA THR A 181 -14.39 -9.35 5.80
C THR A 181 -15.06 -10.64 5.36
N LEU A 182 -14.75 -11.75 6.03
CA LEU A 182 -15.52 -12.99 5.95
C LEU A 182 -16.35 -13.14 7.22
N ARG A 183 -17.66 -13.26 7.07
CA ARG A 183 -18.60 -13.58 8.14
C ARG A 183 -19.23 -14.94 7.87
N VAL A 184 -19.16 -15.85 8.86
CA VAL A 184 -19.75 -17.19 8.72
C VAL A 184 -20.66 -17.47 9.90
N THR A 185 -21.92 -17.84 9.61
CA THR A 185 -22.93 -18.18 10.61
C THR A 185 -23.46 -19.60 10.40
N GLY A 186 -24.18 -20.12 11.39
CA GLY A 186 -24.82 -21.45 11.29
C GLY A 186 -23.86 -22.64 11.42
N LEU A 187 -22.59 -22.41 11.85
CA LEU A 187 -21.66 -23.50 12.10
C LEU A 187 -22.15 -24.38 13.27
N LYS A 188 -22.17 -25.70 13.07
CA LYS A 188 -22.55 -26.68 14.11
C LYS A 188 -21.44 -26.91 15.14
N GLY A 189 -20.19 -26.65 14.78
CA GLY A 189 -19.02 -26.81 15.65
C GLY A 189 -18.57 -25.49 16.27
N SER A 190 -17.70 -25.55 17.27
CA SER A 190 -17.11 -24.38 17.93
C SER A 190 -15.98 -23.74 17.13
N VAL A 191 -15.44 -24.43 16.12
CA VAL A 191 -14.31 -24.00 15.27
C VAL A 191 -14.64 -24.23 13.81
N GLY A 192 -14.26 -23.29 12.96
CA GLY A 192 -14.30 -23.40 11.51
C GLY A 192 -12.92 -23.18 10.91
N ARG A 193 -12.56 -23.97 9.91
CA ARG A 193 -11.33 -23.80 9.14
C ARG A 193 -11.60 -22.98 7.88
N VAL A 194 -10.86 -21.89 7.74
CA VAL A 194 -10.85 -21.05 6.54
C VAL A 194 -9.60 -21.34 5.74
N THR A 195 -9.76 -21.64 4.47
CA THR A 195 -8.65 -21.81 3.52
C THR A 195 -8.74 -20.72 2.46
N TRP A 196 -7.66 -19.96 2.30
CA TRP A 196 -7.57 -18.92 1.29
C TRP A 196 -6.17 -18.92 0.63
N GLY A 197 -6.12 -19.01 -0.69
CA GLY A 197 -4.86 -19.09 -1.42
C GLY A 197 -3.96 -20.27 -1.03
N GLY A 198 -4.57 -21.43 -0.70
CA GLY A 198 -3.82 -22.61 -0.27
C GLY A 198 -3.30 -22.57 1.17
N LYS A 199 -3.51 -21.46 1.90
CA LYS A 199 -3.20 -21.33 3.32
C LYS A 199 -4.45 -21.52 4.15
N SER A 200 -4.34 -22.22 5.28
CA SER A 200 -5.47 -22.51 6.17
C SER A 200 -5.21 -21.97 7.58
N LYS A 201 -6.29 -21.47 8.21
CA LYS A 201 -6.30 -21.04 9.61
C LYS A 201 -7.61 -21.41 10.27
N ASP A 202 -7.55 -21.82 11.53
CA ASP A 202 -8.72 -22.15 12.33
C ASP A 202 -9.18 -20.94 13.13
N PHE A 203 -10.49 -20.72 13.15
CA PHE A 203 -11.14 -19.65 13.88
C PHE A 203 -12.26 -20.20 14.73
N THR A 204 -12.56 -19.56 15.85
CA THR A 204 -13.76 -19.89 16.62
C THR A 204 -15.02 -19.53 15.83
N ALA A 205 -16.11 -20.28 16.03
CA ALA A 205 -17.39 -19.96 15.42
C ALA A 205 -17.85 -18.52 15.77
N ALA A 206 -17.56 -18.06 16.98
CA ALA A 206 -17.86 -16.70 17.43
C ALA A 206 -17.07 -15.65 16.63
N ALA A 207 -15.76 -15.87 16.41
CA ALA A 207 -14.94 -14.96 15.60
C ALA A 207 -15.44 -14.88 14.15
N LEU A 208 -15.78 -16.04 13.56
CA LEU A 208 -16.34 -16.09 12.20
C LEU A 208 -17.71 -15.40 12.12
N ALA A 209 -18.56 -15.55 13.12
CA ALA A 209 -19.87 -14.89 13.17
C ALA A 209 -19.75 -13.36 13.35
N SER A 210 -18.73 -12.90 14.07
CA SER A 210 -18.41 -11.46 14.20
C SER A 210 -17.80 -10.88 12.93
N GLY A 211 -17.11 -11.69 12.15
CA GLY A 211 -16.38 -11.32 10.95
C GLY A 211 -14.87 -11.28 11.17
N VAL A 212 -14.13 -11.88 10.25
CA VAL A 212 -12.66 -11.88 10.23
C VAL A 212 -12.16 -11.16 8.98
N ASN A 213 -11.14 -10.32 9.12
CA ASN A 213 -10.51 -9.64 8.00
C ASN A 213 -9.54 -10.58 7.29
N LEU A 214 -9.91 -11.10 6.14
CA LEU A 214 -9.08 -12.05 5.38
C LEU A 214 -7.72 -11.48 5.02
N ALA A 215 -7.62 -10.19 4.71
CA ALA A 215 -6.35 -9.55 4.37
C ALA A 215 -5.36 -9.52 5.55
N ALA A 216 -5.88 -9.33 6.77
CA ALA A 216 -5.07 -9.34 7.99
C ALA A 216 -4.67 -10.77 8.40
N GLU A 217 -5.62 -11.70 8.27
CA GLU A 217 -5.45 -13.08 8.74
C GLU A 217 -4.59 -13.96 7.81
N PHE A 218 -4.53 -13.59 6.52
CA PHE A 218 -3.78 -14.30 5.49
C PHE A 218 -2.81 -13.35 4.77
N PRO A 219 -1.73 -12.90 5.45
CA PRO A 219 -0.71 -12.09 4.81
C PRO A 219 -0.11 -12.87 3.63
N GLY A 220 0.17 -12.18 2.55
CA GLY A 220 0.54 -12.81 1.29
C GLY A 220 -0.60 -13.60 0.66
N ASN A 221 -1.79 -13.00 0.65
CA ASN A 221 -3.03 -13.52 0.05
C ASN A 221 -2.83 -14.11 -1.37
N PRO A 222 -3.85 -14.74 -2.00
CA PRO A 222 -3.69 -15.37 -3.32
C PRO A 222 -3.20 -14.45 -4.43
N THR A 223 -3.28 -13.13 -4.22
CA THR A 223 -2.89 -12.13 -5.23
C THR A 223 -1.41 -11.70 -5.12
N LEU A 224 -0.66 -12.20 -4.12
CA LEU A 224 0.73 -11.79 -3.90
C LEU A 224 1.60 -12.01 -5.14
N ALA A 225 1.43 -13.13 -5.84
CA ALA A 225 2.22 -13.42 -7.05
C ALA A 225 1.91 -12.41 -8.18
N SER A 226 0.63 -12.11 -8.41
CA SER A 226 0.22 -11.09 -9.39
C SER A 226 0.70 -9.69 -8.99
N PHE A 227 0.59 -9.36 -7.70
CA PHE A 227 1.12 -8.10 -7.18
C PHE A 227 2.64 -7.99 -7.38
N ALA A 228 3.40 -9.06 -7.12
CA ALA A 228 4.84 -9.09 -7.34
C ALA A 228 5.21 -8.92 -8.83
N ALA A 229 4.42 -9.46 -9.76
CA ALA A 229 4.62 -9.26 -11.19
C ALA A 229 4.41 -7.79 -11.60
N ILE A 230 3.34 -7.17 -11.13
CA ILE A 230 3.05 -5.74 -11.35
C ILE A 230 4.18 -4.89 -10.74
N TRP A 231 4.56 -5.17 -9.51
CA TRP A 231 5.63 -4.46 -8.80
C TRP A 231 6.95 -4.50 -9.57
N LYS A 232 7.31 -5.68 -10.08
CA LYS A 232 8.50 -5.85 -10.92
C LYS A 232 8.43 -4.99 -12.19
N ALA A 233 7.31 -5.03 -12.91
CA ALA A 233 7.11 -4.25 -14.13
C ALA A 233 7.17 -2.73 -13.85
N VAL A 234 6.59 -2.26 -12.75
CA VAL A 234 6.72 -0.87 -12.28
C VAL A 234 8.18 -0.52 -12.04
N GLY A 235 8.92 -1.37 -11.31
CA GLY A 235 10.33 -1.15 -10.99
C GLY A 235 11.22 -1.05 -12.25
N GLU A 236 11.00 -1.92 -13.22
CA GLU A 236 11.71 -1.88 -14.51
C GLU A 236 11.44 -0.59 -15.28
N LYS A 237 10.16 -0.17 -15.33
CA LYS A 237 9.77 1.10 -15.96
C LYS A 237 10.39 2.30 -15.27
N GLN A 238 10.30 2.40 -13.94
CA GLN A 238 10.87 3.50 -13.17
C GLN A 238 12.41 3.56 -13.26
N ALA A 239 13.09 2.42 -13.31
CA ALA A 239 14.53 2.40 -13.50
C ALA A 239 14.92 3.00 -14.85
N TYR A 240 14.14 2.68 -15.90
CA TYR A 240 14.36 3.26 -17.21
C TYR A 240 14.03 4.75 -17.27
N GLU A 241 12.92 5.18 -16.70
CA GLU A 241 12.54 6.61 -16.60
C GLU A 241 13.63 7.42 -15.89
N THR A 242 14.17 6.88 -14.81
CA THR A 242 15.31 7.51 -14.11
C THR A 242 16.54 7.64 -15.01
N LYS A 243 16.88 6.58 -15.77
CA LYS A 243 17.95 6.63 -16.75
C LYS A 243 17.67 7.63 -17.87
N GLN A 244 16.45 7.66 -18.40
CA GLN A 244 16.03 8.60 -19.43
C GLN A 244 16.25 10.04 -18.97
N ILE A 245 15.69 10.39 -17.80
CA ILE A 245 15.75 11.76 -17.28
C ILE A 245 17.17 12.12 -16.84
N LYS A 246 17.83 11.29 -16.02
CA LYS A 246 19.12 11.65 -15.39
C LYS A 246 20.32 11.45 -16.30
N THR A 247 20.22 10.63 -17.35
CA THR A 247 21.37 10.27 -18.18
C THR A 247 21.16 10.64 -19.65
N LEU A 248 20.09 10.09 -20.29
CA LEU A 248 19.94 10.23 -21.74
C LEU A 248 19.68 11.67 -22.15
N LEU A 249 18.77 12.36 -21.47
CA LEU A 249 18.43 13.76 -21.78
C LEU A 249 19.51 14.77 -21.37
N HIS A 250 20.52 14.36 -20.63
CA HIS A 250 21.69 15.17 -20.29
C HIS A 250 22.97 14.77 -21.01
N SER A 251 22.87 13.81 -21.94
CA SER A 251 24.01 13.31 -22.72
C SER A 251 24.56 14.35 -23.71
N LYS A 252 25.72 14.07 -24.29
CA LYS A 252 26.28 14.91 -25.35
C LYS A 252 25.43 14.84 -26.60
N GLU A 253 24.87 13.68 -26.90
CA GLU A 253 23.96 13.44 -28.01
C GLU A 253 22.68 14.30 -27.88
N ALA A 254 22.09 14.35 -26.68
CA ALA A 254 20.93 15.20 -26.41
C ALA A 254 21.23 16.69 -26.54
N LYS A 255 22.44 17.12 -26.19
CA LYS A 255 22.88 18.51 -26.42
C LYS A 255 23.03 18.86 -27.90
N ALA A 256 23.35 17.88 -28.73
CA ALA A 256 23.45 18.05 -30.20
C ALA A 256 22.09 17.93 -30.89
N ASP A 257 21.25 16.98 -30.47
CA ASP A 257 19.92 16.73 -31.05
C ASP A 257 18.98 16.12 -29.98
N MET A 258 18.29 16.98 -29.23
CA MET A 258 17.37 16.58 -28.17
C MET A 258 16.17 15.81 -28.72
N GLU A 259 15.62 16.23 -29.87
CA GLU A 259 14.43 15.59 -30.44
C GLU A 259 14.71 14.14 -30.84
N LYS A 260 15.90 13.88 -31.39
CA LYS A 260 16.34 12.51 -31.74
C LYS A 260 16.40 11.66 -30.48
N VAL A 261 17.08 12.11 -29.41
CA VAL A 261 17.23 11.34 -28.16
C VAL A 261 15.89 11.10 -27.50
N VAL A 262 14.97 12.06 -27.50
CA VAL A 262 13.60 11.88 -26.99
C VAL A 262 12.88 10.79 -27.79
N ARG A 263 12.88 10.86 -29.12
CA ARG A 263 12.21 9.82 -29.95
C ARG A 263 12.79 8.43 -29.74
N GLU A 264 14.11 8.31 -29.71
CA GLU A 264 14.78 7.01 -29.53
C GLU A 264 14.54 6.43 -28.14
N SER A 265 14.59 7.24 -27.09
CA SER A 265 14.31 6.81 -25.73
C SER A 265 12.83 6.47 -25.47
N GLN A 266 11.90 7.08 -26.22
CA GLN A 266 10.48 6.82 -26.13
C GLN A 266 10.11 5.38 -26.51
N VAL A 267 10.83 4.78 -27.46
CA VAL A 267 10.58 3.40 -27.90
C VAL A 267 10.67 2.39 -26.75
N GLU A 268 11.70 2.50 -25.92
CA GLU A 268 11.87 1.58 -24.76
C GLU A 268 10.89 1.92 -23.65
N PHE A 269 10.57 3.19 -23.44
CA PHE A 269 9.52 3.62 -22.51
C PHE A 269 8.17 2.99 -22.88
N ASP A 270 7.76 3.09 -24.15
CA ASP A 270 6.49 2.55 -24.65
C ASP A 270 6.43 1.02 -24.51
N ARG A 271 7.56 0.32 -24.75
CA ARG A 271 7.68 -1.12 -24.55
C ARG A 271 7.45 -1.51 -23.08
N LEU A 272 8.07 -0.77 -22.15
CA LEU A 272 7.94 -1.03 -20.71
C LEU A 272 6.55 -0.66 -20.19
N ASP A 273 5.94 0.41 -20.72
CA ASP A 273 4.57 0.79 -20.39
C ASP A 273 3.56 -0.28 -20.86
N ALA A 274 3.75 -0.83 -22.06
CA ALA A 274 2.93 -1.93 -22.55
C ALA A 274 3.10 -3.20 -21.70
N ALA A 275 4.32 -3.53 -21.28
CA ALA A 275 4.57 -4.64 -20.38
C ALA A 275 3.88 -4.48 -19.02
N LEU A 276 3.92 -3.26 -18.46
CA LEU A 276 3.22 -2.95 -17.21
C LEU A 276 1.69 -3.10 -17.34
N ARG A 277 1.11 -2.67 -18.47
CA ARG A 277 -0.34 -2.80 -18.71
C ARG A 277 -0.79 -4.25 -18.88
N SER A 278 0.11 -5.16 -19.20
CA SER A 278 -0.17 -6.58 -19.41
C SER A 278 0.16 -7.46 -18.19
N ALA A 279 0.83 -6.92 -17.18
CA ALA A 279 1.16 -7.60 -15.94
C ALA A 279 -0.06 -7.66 -14.99
#